data_45f27444a378820185371d665fe18d0f
#
_entry.id   45f27444a378820185371d665fe18d0f
#
_cell.length_a   1.000
_cell.length_b   1.000
_cell.length_c   1.000
_cell.angle_alpha   90.00
_cell.angle_beta   90.00
_cell.angle_gamma   90.00
#
_symmetry.space_group_name_H-M   'P 1'
#
loop_
_entity.id
_entity.type
_entity.pdbx_description
1 polymer ?
#
loop_
_entity_poly.entity_id
_entity_poly.type
_entity_poly.pdbx_seq_one_letter_code
_entity_poly.pdbx_strand_id
1 'polypeptide(L)'
;MGFIKDMYMKYREAVLYVICGGFTTLVSWASYALFVWAGMELNLSNILSWICAVLFAFVVNKWIVFESRSTEGKTVAKELSLFFGARIFTGVLSWILFPILLWMGLNQTILGTEGLIAKIIVTIVEIALNWIFSKYMIFKKKDTC
;
A
#
# COMPACT_ATOMS: atom_id res chain seq x y z
N MET A 1 -14.86 -28.95 -2.35
CA MET A 1 -14.11 -28.26 -3.43
C MET A 1 -14.71 -26.89 -3.77
N GLY A 2 -16.03 -26.75 -3.93
CA GLY A 2 -16.68 -25.47 -4.24
C GLY A 2 -16.45 -24.38 -3.18
N PHE A 3 -16.58 -24.72 -1.90
CA PHE A 3 -16.45 -23.77 -0.80
C PHE A 3 -15.06 -23.11 -0.75
N ILE A 4 -13.99 -23.89 -0.91
CA ILE A 4 -12.62 -23.38 -0.89
C ILE A 4 -12.38 -22.46 -2.11
N LYS A 5 -12.87 -22.85 -3.27
CA LYS A 5 -12.77 -22.06 -4.49
C LYS A 5 -13.53 -20.73 -4.36
N ASP A 6 -14.74 -20.78 -3.83
CA ASP A 6 -15.57 -19.59 -3.63
C ASP A 6 -14.94 -18.65 -2.59
N MET A 7 -14.40 -19.20 -1.51
CA MET A 7 -13.67 -18.44 -0.51
C MET A 7 -12.39 -17.80 -1.09
N TYR A 8 -11.63 -18.56 -1.89
CA TYR A 8 -10.45 -18.03 -2.58
C TYR A 8 -10.82 -16.89 -3.53
N MET A 9 -11.86 -17.06 -4.34
CA MET A 9 -12.32 -16.03 -5.27
C MET A 9 -12.79 -14.77 -4.54
N LYS A 10 -13.43 -14.96 -3.38
CA LYS A 10 -13.92 -13.84 -2.55
C LYS A 10 -12.78 -13.02 -1.96
N TYR A 11 -11.72 -13.69 -1.49
CA TYR A 11 -10.60 -13.02 -0.83
C TYR A 11 -9.37 -12.85 -1.72
N ARG A 12 -9.45 -13.25 -2.99
CA ARG A 12 -8.34 -13.19 -3.94
C ARG A 12 -7.73 -11.80 -4.01
N GLU A 13 -8.55 -10.77 -4.14
CA GLU A 13 -8.08 -9.38 -4.23
C GLU A 13 -7.32 -8.96 -2.97
N ALA A 14 -7.86 -9.29 -1.80
CA ALA A 14 -7.21 -8.96 -0.52
C ALA A 14 -5.87 -9.70 -0.35
N VAL A 15 -5.83 -11.00 -0.68
CA VAL A 15 -4.61 -11.81 -0.61
C VAL A 15 -3.55 -11.29 -1.57
N LEU A 16 -3.92 -11.05 -2.82
CA LEU A 16 -3.00 -10.50 -3.82
C LEU A 16 -2.51 -9.11 -3.43
N TYR A 17 -3.38 -8.28 -2.86
CA TYR A 17 -3.01 -6.95 -2.38
C TYR A 17 -1.91 -7.04 -1.31
N VAL A 18 -2.04 -7.94 -0.34
CA VAL A 18 -1.04 -8.14 0.72
C VAL A 18 0.28 -8.66 0.14
N ILE A 19 0.22 -9.64 -0.76
CA ILE A 19 1.42 -10.19 -1.42
C ILE A 19 2.13 -9.10 -2.23
N CYS A 20 1.39 -8.34 -3.01
CA CYS A 20 1.95 -7.22 -3.80
C CYS A 20 2.52 -6.13 -2.90
N GLY A 21 1.92 -5.90 -1.73
CA GLY A 21 2.45 -4.99 -0.72
C GLY A 21 3.82 -5.42 -0.21
N GLY A 22 4.02 -6.73 0.00
CA GLY A 22 5.32 -7.29 0.36
C GLY A 22 6.38 -7.02 -0.73
N PHE A 23 6.03 -7.27 -1.99
CA PHE A 23 6.92 -6.97 -3.12
C PHE A 23 7.21 -5.47 -3.25
N THR A 24 6.20 -4.62 -2.99
CA THR A 24 6.37 -3.16 -2.97
C THR A 24 7.42 -2.74 -1.94
N THR A 25 7.40 -3.35 -0.76
CA THR A 25 8.41 -3.10 0.28
C THR A 25 9.80 -3.50 -0.20
N LEU A 26 9.93 -4.66 -0.86
CA LEU A 26 11.20 -5.10 -1.43
C LEU A 26 11.71 -4.12 -2.51
N VAL A 27 10.83 -3.61 -3.35
CA VAL A 27 11.17 -2.60 -4.37
C VAL A 27 11.68 -1.32 -3.69
N SER A 28 11.03 -0.89 -2.61
CA SER A 28 11.46 0.28 -1.85
C SER A 28 12.88 0.10 -1.31
N TRP A 29 13.16 -1.02 -0.68
CA TRP A 29 14.48 -1.29 -0.11
C TRP A 29 15.56 -1.45 -1.19
N ALA A 30 15.26 -2.18 -2.26
CA ALA A 30 16.21 -2.39 -3.36
C ALA A 30 16.56 -1.09 -4.08
N SER A 31 15.56 -0.27 -4.39
CA SER A 31 15.79 1.01 -5.06
C SER A 31 16.52 2.00 -4.15
N TYR A 32 16.21 2.01 -2.86
CA TYR A 32 16.95 2.82 -1.88
C TYR A 32 18.44 2.44 -1.88
N ALA A 33 18.74 1.15 -1.78
CA ALA A 33 20.13 0.67 -1.79
C ALA A 33 20.84 1.07 -3.09
N LEU A 34 20.18 0.92 -4.24
CA LEU A 34 20.75 1.28 -5.52
C LEU A 34 21.09 2.78 -5.61
N PHE A 35 20.20 3.65 -5.15
CA PHE A 35 20.44 5.09 -5.15
C PHE A 35 21.59 5.48 -4.23
N VAL A 36 21.65 4.89 -3.04
CA VAL A 36 22.76 5.13 -2.10
C VAL A 36 24.10 4.65 -2.69
N TRP A 37 24.11 3.48 -3.34
CA TRP A 37 25.33 2.97 -4.02
C TRP A 37 25.74 3.84 -5.20
N ALA A 38 24.79 4.51 -5.83
CA ALA A 38 25.09 5.48 -6.90
C ALA A 38 25.64 6.82 -6.38
N GLY A 39 25.76 6.97 -5.07
CA GLY A 39 26.31 8.18 -4.43
C GLY A 39 25.28 9.26 -4.14
N MET A 40 24.00 8.95 -4.20
CA MET A 40 22.95 9.92 -3.90
C MET A 40 22.81 10.15 -2.40
N GLU A 41 22.38 11.36 -2.02
CA GLU A 41 22.09 11.71 -0.63
C GLU A 41 21.01 10.79 -0.06
N LEU A 42 21.12 10.45 1.24
CA LEU A 42 20.23 9.51 1.91
C LEU A 42 18.76 9.94 1.88
N ASN A 43 18.46 11.21 2.14
CA ASN A 43 17.09 11.71 2.12
C ASN A 43 16.48 11.66 0.72
N LEU A 44 17.26 12.06 -0.28
CA LEU A 44 16.84 11.99 -1.68
C LEU A 44 16.62 10.54 -2.11
N SER A 45 17.51 9.64 -1.74
CA SER A 45 17.38 8.20 -2.00
C SER A 45 16.10 7.63 -1.38
N ASN A 46 15.77 8.05 -0.17
CA ASN A 46 14.54 7.63 0.51
C ASN A 46 13.28 8.11 -0.23
N ILE A 47 13.25 9.37 -0.64
CA ILE A 47 12.12 9.94 -1.38
C ILE A 47 11.94 9.23 -2.73
N LEU A 48 13.02 9.06 -3.48
CA LEU A 48 12.97 8.40 -4.79
C LEU A 48 12.60 6.92 -4.67
N SER A 49 13.08 6.23 -3.66
CA SER A 49 12.70 4.83 -3.42
C SER A 49 11.22 4.70 -3.06
N TRP A 50 10.68 5.64 -2.31
CA TRP A 50 9.25 5.69 -2.02
C TRP A 50 8.44 5.89 -3.31
N ILE A 51 8.87 6.81 -4.17
CA ILE A 51 8.21 7.04 -5.47
C ILE A 51 8.26 5.77 -6.33
N CYS A 52 9.41 5.11 -6.43
CA CYS A 52 9.54 3.84 -7.16
C CYS A 52 8.61 2.77 -6.61
N ALA A 53 8.53 2.64 -5.28
CA ALA A 53 7.64 1.69 -4.62
C ALA A 53 6.17 1.97 -4.89
N VAL A 54 5.76 3.24 -4.85
CA VAL A 54 4.38 3.65 -5.10
C VAL A 54 4.00 3.40 -6.58
N LEU A 55 4.89 3.70 -7.51
CA LEU A 55 4.66 3.42 -8.94
C LEU A 55 4.56 1.92 -9.19
N PHE A 56 5.43 1.12 -8.60
CA PHE A 56 5.36 -0.34 -8.69
C PHE A 56 4.02 -0.85 -8.12
N ALA A 57 3.65 -0.38 -6.93
CA ALA A 57 2.40 -0.74 -6.28
C ALA A 57 1.19 -0.38 -7.15
N PHE A 58 1.22 0.79 -7.78
CA PHE A 58 0.16 1.22 -8.69
C PHE A 58 -0.01 0.24 -9.86
N VAL A 59 1.08 -0.07 -10.56
CA VAL A 59 1.05 -0.96 -11.73
C VAL A 59 0.54 -2.35 -11.34
N VAL A 60 1.08 -2.91 -10.27
CA VAL A 60 0.73 -4.26 -9.80
C VAL A 60 -0.72 -4.31 -9.34
N ASN A 61 -1.17 -3.33 -8.56
CA ASN A 61 -2.55 -3.27 -8.09
C ASN A 61 -3.52 -3.09 -9.27
N LYS A 62 -3.19 -2.19 -10.21
CA LYS A 62 -4.03 -1.94 -11.37
C LYS A 62 -4.24 -3.22 -12.19
N TRP A 63 -3.18 -3.92 -12.54
CA TRP A 63 -3.24 -5.00 -13.51
C TRP A 63 -3.45 -6.39 -12.89
N ILE A 64 -2.87 -6.65 -11.73
CA ILE A 64 -2.89 -7.98 -11.12
C ILE A 64 -4.00 -8.12 -10.07
N VAL A 65 -4.10 -7.16 -9.16
CA VAL A 65 -5.06 -7.28 -8.05
C VAL A 65 -6.48 -6.94 -8.50
N PHE A 66 -6.66 -5.77 -9.10
CA PHE A 66 -7.99 -5.25 -9.46
C PHE A 66 -8.33 -5.40 -10.95
N GLU A 67 -7.41 -5.91 -11.75
CA GLU A 67 -7.61 -6.21 -13.17
C GLU A 67 -8.21 -5.04 -13.98
N SER A 68 -7.83 -3.81 -13.67
CA SER A 68 -8.20 -2.63 -14.44
C SER A 68 -7.40 -2.59 -15.73
N ARG A 69 -8.03 -2.85 -16.84
CA ARG A 69 -7.37 -3.03 -18.15
C ARG A 69 -7.31 -1.77 -19.01
N SER A 70 -7.87 -0.65 -18.52
CA SER A 70 -7.85 0.58 -19.27
C SER A 70 -6.43 1.13 -19.43
N THR A 71 -6.01 1.40 -20.65
CA THR A 71 -4.72 2.02 -20.98
C THR A 71 -4.88 3.45 -21.49
N GLU A 72 -6.10 3.98 -21.46
CA GLU A 72 -6.38 5.35 -21.83
C GLU A 72 -5.65 6.33 -20.90
N GLY A 73 -4.90 7.28 -21.48
CA GLY A 73 -4.03 8.20 -20.74
C GLY A 73 -4.77 8.98 -19.65
N LYS A 74 -5.99 9.46 -19.91
CA LYS A 74 -6.80 10.18 -18.93
C LYS A 74 -7.20 9.30 -17.77
N THR A 75 -7.61 8.06 -18.02
CA THR A 75 -7.99 7.08 -16.99
C THR A 75 -6.79 6.70 -16.12
N VAL A 76 -5.65 6.40 -16.75
CA VAL A 76 -4.41 6.05 -16.06
C VAL A 76 -3.94 7.22 -15.18
N ALA A 77 -3.96 8.45 -15.70
CA ALA A 77 -3.56 9.65 -14.95
C ALA A 77 -4.48 9.88 -13.75
N LYS A 78 -5.78 9.71 -13.92
CA LYS A 78 -6.77 9.83 -12.83
C LYS A 78 -6.53 8.76 -11.75
N GLU A 79 -6.38 7.50 -12.16
CA GLU A 79 -6.12 6.40 -11.23
C GLU A 79 -4.82 6.61 -10.46
N LEU A 80 -3.75 7.02 -11.14
CA LEU A 80 -2.45 7.30 -10.53
C LEU A 80 -2.55 8.43 -9.52
N SER A 81 -3.24 9.54 -9.88
CA SER A 81 -3.43 10.68 -8.98
C SER A 81 -4.22 10.29 -7.72
N LEU A 82 -5.28 9.51 -7.88
CA LEU A 82 -6.08 9.01 -6.76
C LEU A 82 -5.28 8.04 -5.89
N PHE A 83 -4.45 7.21 -6.50
CA PHE A 83 -3.61 6.25 -5.78
C PHE A 83 -2.57 6.97 -4.91
N PHE A 84 -1.86 7.96 -5.47
CA PHE A 84 -0.92 8.79 -4.70
C PHE A 84 -1.64 9.56 -3.59
N GLY A 85 -2.78 10.17 -3.89
CA GLY A 85 -3.58 10.89 -2.91
C GLY A 85 -4.02 10.01 -1.75
N ALA A 86 -4.48 8.80 -2.04
CA ALA A 86 -4.86 7.82 -1.02
C ALA A 86 -3.66 7.42 -0.15
N ARG A 87 -2.49 7.22 -0.75
CA ARG A 87 -1.26 6.90 -0.01
C ARG A 87 -0.82 8.03 0.91
N ILE A 88 -0.88 9.27 0.44
CA ILE A 88 -0.59 10.45 1.26
C ILE A 88 -1.59 10.56 2.40
N PHE A 89 -2.87 10.41 2.11
CA PHE A 89 -3.94 10.47 3.12
C PHE A 89 -3.75 9.43 4.21
N THR A 90 -3.53 8.16 3.84
CA THR A 90 -3.34 7.09 4.83
C THR A 90 -2.02 7.26 5.59
N GLY A 91 -0.98 7.79 4.97
CA GLY A 91 0.27 8.12 5.65
C GLY A 91 0.11 9.19 6.71
N VAL A 92 -0.61 10.26 6.39
CA VAL A 92 -0.92 11.34 7.36
C VAL A 92 -1.80 10.79 8.49
N LEU A 93 -2.81 10.00 8.16
CA LEU A 93 -3.67 9.36 9.15
C LEU A 93 -2.86 8.45 10.09
N SER A 94 -1.92 7.70 9.55
CA SER A 94 -0.99 6.86 10.30
C SER A 94 -0.16 7.68 11.29
N TRP A 95 0.38 8.82 10.86
CA TRP A 95 1.16 9.73 11.71
C TRP A 95 0.35 10.34 12.85
N ILE A 96 -0.95 10.52 12.65
CA ILE A 96 -1.87 11.01 13.68
C ILE A 96 -2.31 9.88 14.61
N LEU A 97 -2.68 8.74 14.04
CA LEU A 97 -3.22 7.60 14.78
C LEU A 97 -2.19 6.96 15.71
N PHE A 98 -0.94 6.86 15.28
CA PHE A 98 0.11 6.20 16.06
C PHE A 98 0.31 6.84 17.44
N PRO A 99 0.53 8.17 17.56
CA PRO A 99 0.65 8.80 18.89
C PRO A 99 -0.62 8.66 19.73
N ILE A 100 -1.79 8.68 19.12
CA ILE A 100 -3.07 8.51 19.83
C ILE A 100 -3.13 7.12 20.46
N LEU A 101 -2.74 6.09 19.73
CA LEU A 101 -2.72 4.71 20.26
C LEU A 101 -1.70 4.55 21.39
N LEU A 102 -0.54 5.20 21.28
CA LEU A 102 0.45 5.24 22.37
C LEU A 102 -0.14 5.90 23.62
N TRP A 103 -0.82 7.01 23.44
CA TRP A 103 -1.47 7.73 24.55
C TRP A 103 -2.58 6.90 25.21
N MET A 104 -3.29 6.08 24.42
CA MET A 104 -4.33 5.18 24.92
C MET A 104 -3.80 3.98 25.72
N GLY A 105 -2.48 3.82 25.83
CA GLY A 105 -1.85 2.76 26.60
C GLY A 105 -1.23 1.63 25.79
N LEU A 106 -1.19 1.75 24.47
CA LEU A 106 -0.58 0.74 23.59
C LEU A 106 0.93 0.97 23.38
N ASN A 107 1.61 1.35 24.47
CA ASN A 107 3.03 1.67 24.46
C ASN A 107 3.91 0.56 25.08
N GLN A 108 3.38 -0.67 25.20
CA GLN A 108 4.14 -1.79 25.73
C GLN A 108 5.36 -2.11 24.86
N THR A 109 6.43 -2.51 25.52
CA THR A 109 7.62 -2.99 24.83
C THR A 109 7.50 -4.49 24.60
N ILE A 110 7.49 -4.88 23.32
CA ILE A 110 7.43 -6.28 22.88
C ILE A 110 8.66 -6.54 22.01
N LEU A 111 9.38 -7.64 22.28
CA LEU A 111 10.61 -8.01 21.56
C LEU A 111 11.63 -6.85 21.49
N GLY A 112 11.73 -6.08 22.58
CA GLY A 112 12.64 -4.94 22.64
C GLY A 112 12.20 -3.69 21.90
N THR A 113 10.97 -3.67 21.36
CA THR A 113 10.43 -2.55 20.59
C THR A 113 9.23 -1.94 21.30
N GLU A 114 9.36 -0.67 21.71
CA GLU A 114 8.26 0.07 22.32
C GLU A 114 7.22 0.45 21.24
N GLY A 115 5.94 0.32 21.59
CA GLY A 115 4.85 0.70 20.71
C GLY A 115 4.63 -0.24 19.52
N LEU A 116 5.16 -1.45 19.54
CA LEU A 116 5.02 -2.40 18.44
C LEU A 116 3.56 -2.75 18.16
N ILE A 117 2.73 -2.91 19.20
CA ILE A 117 1.29 -3.19 19.04
C ILE A 117 0.60 -2.03 18.32
N ALA A 118 0.86 -0.78 18.73
CA ALA A 118 0.33 0.41 18.07
C ALA A 118 0.76 0.47 16.61
N LYS A 119 2.02 0.15 16.31
CA LYS A 119 2.53 0.12 14.94
C LYS A 119 1.84 -0.94 14.09
N ILE A 120 1.61 -2.12 14.63
CA ILE A 120 0.89 -3.20 13.93
C ILE A 120 -0.55 -2.78 13.61
N ILE A 121 -1.25 -2.20 14.59
CA ILE A 121 -2.63 -1.72 14.40
C ILE A 121 -2.70 -0.65 13.31
N VAL A 122 -1.81 0.33 13.36
CA VAL A 122 -1.73 1.40 12.35
C VAL A 122 -1.47 0.81 10.96
N THR A 123 -0.54 -0.14 10.86
CA THR A 123 -0.22 -0.81 9.59
C THR A 123 -1.44 -1.56 9.03
N ILE A 124 -2.17 -2.26 9.88
CA ILE A 124 -3.40 -2.97 9.46
C ILE A 124 -4.44 -1.96 8.96
N VAL A 125 -4.63 -0.85 9.66
CA VAL A 125 -5.57 0.21 9.26
C VAL A 125 -5.15 0.81 7.91
N GLU A 126 -3.86 1.10 7.71
CA GLU A 126 -3.34 1.60 6.43
C GLU A 126 -3.60 0.63 5.29
N ILE A 127 -3.30 -0.65 5.49
CA ILE A 127 -3.51 -1.68 4.47
C ILE A 127 -4.98 -1.77 4.11
N ALA A 128 -5.87 -1.82 5.11
CA ALA A 128 -7.31 -1.91 4.91
C ALA A 128 -7.85 -0.69 4.16
N LEU A 129 -7.46 0.51 4.56
CA LEU A 129 -7.91 1.75 3.91
C LEU A 129 -7.38 1.85 2.47
N ASN A 130 -6.11 1.56 2.24
CA ASN A 130 -5.54 1.58 0.90
C ASN A 130 -6.24 0.56 -0.02
N TRP A 131 -6.55 -0.62 0.50
CA TRP A 131 -7.30 -1.63 -0.24
C TRP A 131 -8.72 -1.14 -0.59
N ILE A 132 -9.44 -0.57 0.38
CA ILE A 132 -10.79 -0.02 0.18
C ILE A 132 -10.77 1.08 -0.87
N PHE A 133 -9.86 2.04 -0.75
CA PHE A 133 -9.73 3.13 -1.72
C PHE A 133 -9.38 2.60 -3.12
N SER A 134 -8.47 1.64 -3.20
CA SER A 134 -8.09 1.04 -4.49
C SER A 134 -9.26 0.32 -5.14
N LYS A 135 -10.01 -0.45 -4.37
CA LYS A 135 -11.12 -1.25 -4.89
C LYS A 135 -12.31 -0.40 -5.31
N TYR A 136 -12.70 0.57 -4.49
CA TYR A 136 -13.97 1.29 -4.66
C TYR A 136 -13.83 2.66 -5.31
N MET A 137 -12.68 3.31 -5.20
CA MET A 137 -12.49 4.68 -5.68
C MET A 137 -11.52 4.79 -6.85
N ILE A 138 -10.46 3.98 -6.87
CA ILE A 138 -9.39 4.11 -7.85
C ILE A 138 -9.62 3.19 -9.04
N PHE A 139 -9.67 1.88 -8.80
CA PHE A 139 -9.77 0.86 -9.84
C PHE A 139 -11.20 0.32 -9.95
N LYS A 140 -12.17 1.22 -10.04
CA LYS A 140 -13.56 0.83 -10.25
C LYS A 140 -13.68 -0.01 -11.53
N LYS A 141 -14.10 -1.27 -11.38
CA LYS A 141 -14.57 -2.04 -12.52
C LYS A 141 -15.82 -1.33 -13.05
N LYS A 142 -15.78 -0.89 -14.30
CA LYS A 142 -17.01 -0.45 -14.97
C LYS A 142 -17.91 -1.66 -15.08
N ASP A 143 -19.02 -1.64 -14.34
CA ASP A 143 -20.07 -2.61 -14.56
C ASP A 143 -20.57 -2.39 -15.97
N THR A 144 -20.14 -3.23 -16.88
CA THR A 144 -20.71 -3.36 -18.20
C THR A 144 -22.05 -4.05 -18.04
N CYS A 145 -23.07 -3.28 -17.86
CA CYS A 145 -24.41 -3.79 -18.06
C CYS A 145 -24.65 -4.00 -19.54
#